data_497a6f9b81465afac0d3dd2c8f7b3c1a
#
_entry.id   497a6f9b81465afac0d3dd2c8f7b3c1a
#
_cell.length_a   1.000
_cell.length_b   1.000
_cell.length_c   1.000
_cell.angle_alpha   90.00
_cell.angle_beta   90.00
_cell.angle_gamma   90.00
#
_symmetry.space_group_name_H-M   'P 1'
#
loop_
_entity.id
_entity.type
_entity.pdbx_description
1 polymer ?
#
loop_
_entity_poly.entity_id
_entity_poly.type
_entity_poly.pdbx_seq_one_letter_code
_entity_poly.pdbx_strand_id
1 'polypeptide(L)'
;TLEERGYETRIWTARYPELKNNYGDRLAPKIQKELLEGLVKPKDPVDPIRFSAQDLMEREASYGRSGFNLQFQLDTTLSDQDRYPLKINDLVIASVNKEFAPEKIIWSNNPEYVIQDLQCVGFNGDRFYRPAQEFGDFIEYTGSVMFVDPSGKGKDQTAISCVKMLNGNLYVTECLGLSGGYSDAVLERISKIARDNNINQILVEQNFGGGMFAELLKPFLMRFHPCQVEDVRNNKTKELRIIDTLEPVMNSHRLIIDRKVIEKDFRSNPQETPERRLKLQLVYQLSRISRHKGSLVHDDLVDSLAGAVAYWTDYMAQNEDLNISKRKDELLSIHTDNWDSLLNNTISQTAMGMTPQQIRNTNVSDQGFIKDFY
;
A
#
# COMPACT_ATOMS: atom_id res chain seq x y z
N THR A 1 -9.45 31.33 -8.23
CA THR A 1 -7.97 31.36 -8.06
C THR A 1 -7.43 32.75 -8.41
N LEU A 2 -6.15 33.03 -8.11
CA LEU A 2 -5.53 34.32 -8.53
C LEU A 2 -5.43 34.42 -10.06
N GLU A 3 -5.20 33.30 -10.72
CA GLU A 3 -5.15 33.21 -12.19
C GLU A 3 -6.50 33.59 -12.83
N GLU A 4 -7.64 33.16 -12.26
CA GLU A 4 -8.98 33.56 -12.69
C GLU A 4 -9.24 35.08 -12.57
N ARG A 5 -8.45 35.75 -11.73
CA ARG A 5 -8.50 37.22 -11.55
C ARG A 5 -7.47 37.94 -12.42
N GLY A 6 -6.82 37.26 -13.37
CA GLY A 6 -5.86 37.84 -14.30
C GLY A 6 -4.44 38.06 -13.72
N TYR A 7 -4.09 37.44 -12.59
CA TYR A 7 -2.73 37.52 -12.06
C TYR A 7 -1.84 36.49 -12.75
N GLU A 8 -0.68 36.89 -13.19
CA GLU A 8 0.37 36.03 -13.67
C GLU A 8 1.29 35.63 -12.52
N THR A 9 1.48 34.31 -12.31
CA THR A 9 2.45 33.77 -11.35
C THR A 9 3.77 33.54 -12.06
N ARG A 10 4.87 34.07 -11.49
CA ARG A 10 6.25 33.81 -11.96
C ARG A 10 7.09 33.26 -10.81
N ILE A 11 7.69 32.08 -11.04
CA ILE A 11 8.52 31.40 -10.05
C ILE A 11 9.98 31.65 -10.35
N TRP A 12 10.69 32.20 -9.37
CA TRP A 12 12.13 32.43 -9.40
C TRP A 12 12.80 31.47 -8.43
N THR A 13 13.47 30.44 -8.96
CA THR A 13 14.21 29.45 -8.17
C THR A 13 15.57 30.00 -7.77
N ALA A 14 16.14 29.52 -6.65
CA ALA A 14 17.48 29.95 -6.23
C ALA A 14 18.59 29.31 -7.08
N ARG A 15 18.36 28.11 -7.58
CA ARG A 15 19.25 27.40 -8.55
C ARG A 15 18.48 27.13 -9.83
N TYR A 16 19.16 27.09 -10.96
CA TYR A 16 18.57 26.62 -12.22
C TYR A 16 18.05 25.19 -12.07
N PRO A 17 16.75 24.92 -12.36
CA PRO A 17 16.17 23.60 -12.12
C PRO A 17 16.67 22.55 -13.11
N GLU A 18 16.82 21.32 -12.64
CA GLU A 18 17.16 20.15 -13.48
C GLU A 18 15.98 19.78 -14.39
N LEU A 19 14.75 19.84 -13.87
CA LEU A 19 13.52 19.50 -14.57
C LEU A 19 12.65 20.75 -14.71
N LYS A 20 12.54 21.26 -15.91
CA LYS A 20 11.69 22.43 -16.22
C LYS A 20 10.20 22.15 -15.97
N ASN A 21 9.80 20.88 -16.12
CA ASN A 21 8.39 20.46 -16.07
C ASN A 21 7.75 20.61 -14.67
N ASN A 22 8.55 20.68 -13.59
CA ASN A 22 8.03 20.86 -12.24
C ASN A 22 7.33 22.20 -12.05
N TYR A 23 7.67 23.20 -12.87
CA TYR A 23 7.16 24.57 -12.73
C TYR A 23 6.17 24.96 -13.85
N GLY A 24 6.11 24.17 -14.92
CA GLY A 24 5.29 24.47 -16.11
C GLY A 24 5.60 25.88 -16.68
N ASP A 25 4.57 26.57 -17.14
CA ASP A 25 4.68 27.92 -17.72
C ASP A 25 4.94 29.01 -16.67
N ARG A 26 4.92 28.67 -15.40
CA ARG A 26 5.13 29.61 -14.28
C ARG A 26 6.60 29.91 -14.00
N LEU A 27 7.55 29.09 -14.49
CA LEU A 27 8.98 29.38 -14.34
C LEU A 27 9.31 30.73 -15.00
N ALA A 28 10.11 31.56 -14.32
CA ALA A 28 10.45 32.90 -14.80
C ALA A 28 11.06 32.85 -16.21
N PRO A 29 10.62 33.71 -17.17
CA PRO A 29 11.04 33.66 -18.56
C PRO A 29 12.55 33.75 -18.76
N LYS A 30 13.25 34.53 -17.92
CA LYS A 30 14.71 34.63 -17.93
C LYS A 30 15.36 33.27 -17.69
N ILE A 31 14.91 32.54 -16.64
CA ILE A 31 15.43 31.20 -16.29
C ILE A 31 15.18 30.20 -17.40
N GLN A 32 13.97 30.23 -17.98
CA GLN A 32 13.62 29.37 -19.11
C GLN A 32 14.52 29.64 -20.33
N LYS A 33 14.71 30.90 -20.67
CA LYS A 33 15.54 31.30 -21.82
C LYS A 33 16.99 30.85 -21.64
N GLU A 34 17.62 31.18 -20.51
CA GLU A 34 19.03 30.86 -20.23
C GLU A 34 19.30 29.35 -20.22
N LEU A 35 18.34 28.54 -19.71
CA LEU A 35 18.41 27.09 -19.78
C LEU A 35 18.23 26.53 -21.19
N LEU A 36 17.36 27.15 -22.02
CA LEU A 36 17.14 26.71 -23.40
C LEU A 36 18.33 27.03 -24.31
N GLU A 37 18.95 28.17 -24.07
CA GLU A 37 20.14 28.63 -24.83
C GLU A 37 21.43 27.92 -24.36
N GLY A 38 21.38 27.11 -23.29
CA GLY A 38 22.54 26.40 -22.77
C GLY A 38 23.60 27.31 -22.14
N LEU A 39 23.22 28.54 -21.78
CA LEU A 39 24.12 29.54 -21.18
C LEU A 39 24.49 29.20 -19.73
N VAL A 40 23.70 28.36 -19.08
CA VAL A 40 23.83 28.00 -17.68
C VAL A 40 23.65 26.49 -17.50
N LYS A 41 24.17 25.95 -16.42
CA LYS A 41 23.99 24.54 -16.08
C LYS A 41 22.92 24.39 -14.99
N PRO A 42 22.15 23.29 -15.00
CA PRO A 42 21.33 22.92 -13.86
C PRO A 42 22.14 22.94 -12.55
N LYS A 43 21.52 23.39 -11.49
CA LYS A 43 22.11 23.61 -10.15
C LYS A 43 23.00 24.84 -9.98
N ASP A 44 23.37 25.55 -11.04
CA ASP A 44 24.05 26.84 -10.88
C ASP A 44 23.12 27.85 -10.17
N PRO A 45 23.66 28.79 -9.37
CA PRO A 45 22.85 29.86 -8.77
C PRO A 45 22.22 30.77 -9.84
N VAL A 46 20.94 31.08 -9.69
CA VAL A 46 20.23 32.01 -10.59
C VAL A 46 20.68 33.45 -10.35
N ASP A 47 20.97 33.80 -9.12
CA ASP A 47 21.52 35.10 -8.72
C ASP A 47 22.75 34.88 -7.83
N PRO A 48 23.95 34.71 -8.44
CA PRO A 48 25.18 34.43 -7.67
C PRO A 48 25.68 35.61 -6.83
N ILE A 49 25.16 36.82 -7.06
CA ILE A 49 25.50 38.02 -6.24
C ILE A 49 24.74 37.95 -4.91
N ARG A 50 23.49 37.54 -4.96
CA ARG A 50 22.63 37.40 -3.78
C ARG A 50 22.85 36.11 -3.02
N PHE A 51 23.01 35.01 -3.73
CA PHE A 51 23.23 33.67 -3.20
C PHE A 51 24.36 32.98 -3.97
N SER A 52 25.53 32.91 -3.40
CA SER A 52 26.65 32.16 -3.99
C SER A 52 26.34 30.64 -3.96
N ALA A 53 27.10 29.87 -4.75
CA ALA A 53 26.97 28.41 -4.75
C ALA A 53 27.24 27.82 -3.34
N GLN A 54 28.21 28.38 -2.62
CA GLN A 54 28.53 27.98 -1.25
C GLN A 54 27.39 28.29 -0.28
N ASP A 55 26.85 29.49 -0.34
CA ASP A 55 25.72 29.93 0.50
C ASP A 55 24.49 29.03 0.32
N LEU A 56 24.18 28.66 -0.94
CA LEU A 56 23.09 27.72 -1.23
C LEU A 56 23.37 26.29 -0.73
N MET A 57 24.64 25.87 -0.74
CA MET A 57 25.03 24.57 -0.20
C MET A 57 24.91 24.52 1.34
N GLU A 58 25.31 25.58 2.04
CA GLU A 58 25.18 25.72 3.49
C GLU A 58 23.70 25.76 3.91
N ARG A 59 22.86 26.43 3.13
CA ARG A 59 21.40 26.45 3.36
C ARG A 59 20.78 25.08 3.12
N GLU A 60 21.17 24.38 2.07
CA GLU A 60 20.68 23.02 1.81
C GLU A 60 21.08 22.06 2.93
N ALA A 61 22.31 22.18 3.47
CA ALA A 61 22.74 21.40 4.62
C ALA A 61 21.97 21.75 5.91
N SER A 62 21.61 23.02 6.11
CA SER A 62 20.88 23.50 7.30
C SER A 62 19.40 23.14 7.26
N TYR A 63 18.73 23.34 6.14
CA TYR A 63 17.27 23.10 5.98
C TYR A 63 16.93 21.67 5.59
N GLY A 64 17.93 20.88 5.20
CA GLY A 64 17.73 19.59 4.55
C GLY A 64 17.21 19.75 3.11
N ARG A 65 17.25 18.68 2.34
CA ARG A 65 16.89 18.70 0.93
C ARG A 65 15.44 19.10 0.68
N SER A 66 14.51 18.59 1.48
CA SER A 66 13.08 18.90 1.37
C SER A 66 12.80 20.38 1.71
N GLY A 67 13.33 20.87 2.82
CA GLY A 67 13.20 22.28 3.24
C GLY A 67 13.83 23.25 2.26
N PHE A 68 14.99 22.92 1.69
CA PHE A 68 15.65 23.72 0.67
C PHE A 68 14.81 23.80 -0.62
N ASN A 69 14.31 22.66 -1.09
CA ASN A 69 13.46 22.63 -2.27
C ASN A 69 12.19 23.47 -2.09
N LEU A 70 11.55 23.35 -0.92
CA LEU A 70 10.34 24.12 -0.63
C LEU A 70 10.60 25.62 -0.58
N GLN A 71 11.64 26.07 0.12
CA GLN A 71 11.85 27.50 0.41
C GLN A 71 12.69 28.23 -0.63
N PHE A 72 13.65 27.56 -1.24
CA PHE A 72 14.61 28.18 -2.17
C PHE A 72 14.38 27.77 -3.63
N GLN A 73 13.93 26.55 -3.88
CA GLN A 73 13.57 26.10 -5.24
C GLN A 73 12.08 26.32 -5.54
N LEU A 74 11.26 26.64 -4.52
CA LEU A 74 9.80 26.75 -4.63
C LEU A 74 9.17 25.50 -5.28
N ASP A 75 9.80 24.37 -5.01
CA ASP A 75 9.38 23.04 -5.46
C ASP A 75 8.77 22.28 -4.29
N THR A 76 7.46 22.07 -4.34
CA THR A 76 6.69 21.38 -3.30
C THR A 76 6.74 19.86 -3.42
N THR A 77 7.32 19.33 -4.51
CA THR A 77 7.26 17.90 -4.83
C THR A 77 7.81 17.01 -3.72
N LEU A 78 8.97 17.36 -3.14
CA LEU A 78 9.53 16.60 -2.00
C LEU A 78 8.76 16.82 -0.70
N SER A 79 8.29 18.05 -0.45
CA SER A 79 7.45 18.36 0.70
C SER A 79 6.11 17.63 0.64
N ASP A 80 5.50 17.58 -0.54
CA ASP A 80 4.28 16.84 -0.77
C ASP A 80 4.53 15.31 -0.70
N GLN A 81 5.71 14.85 -1.11
CA GLN A 81 6.09 13.45 -0.92
C GLN A 81 6.19 13.05 0.55
N ASP A 82 6.78 13.90 1.39
CA ASP A 82 6.86 13.65 2.83
C ASP A 82 5.48 13.79 3.52
N ARG A 83 4.66 14.71 3.03
CA ARG A 83 3.32 15.00 3.56
C ARG A 83 2.30 13.92 3.22
N TYR A 84 2.36 13.37 2.00
CA TYR A 84 1.42 12.39 1.47
C TYR A 84 2.14 11.05 1.22
N PRO A 85 2.14 10.14 2.20
CA PRO A 85 2.96 8.94 2.16
C PRO A 85 2.51 7.90 1.14
N LEU A 86 1.21 7.87 0.79
CA LEU A 86 0.69 6.91 -0.19
C LEU A 86 0.92 7.43 -1.61
N LYS A 87 1.76 6.74 -2.39
CA LYS A 87 2.11 7.11 -3.76
C LYS A 87 1.27 6.33 -4.76
N ILE A 88 0.58 7.03 -5.64
CA ILE A 88 -0.18 6.39 -6.73
C ILE A 88 0.74 5.60 -7.67
N ASN A 89 1.97 6.06 -7.86
CA ASN A 89 2.96 5.40 -8.69
C ASN A 89 3.39 4.02 -8.18
N ASP A 90 3.15 3.72 -6.90
CA ASP A 90 3.48 2.43 -6.29
C ASP A 90 2.39 1.37 -6.51
N LEU A 91 1.21 1.79 -6.98
CA LEU A 91 0.12 0.88 -7.30
C LEU A 91 0.41 0.09 -8.59
N VAL A 92 -0.02 -1.16 -8.59
CA VAL A 92 -0.01 -2.01 -9.78
C VAL A 92 -1.44 -2.11 -10.31
N ILE A 93 -1.67 -1.70 -11.55
CA ILE A 93 -2.99 -1.76 -12.17
C ILE A 93 -3.00 -2.86 -13.22
N ALA A 94 -3.85 -3.85 -13.04
CA ALA A 94 -3.96 -5.01 -13.93
C ALA A 94 -5.40 -5.32 -14.29
N SER A 95 -5.61 -6.15 -15.30
CA SER A 95 -6.92 -6.77 -15.55
C SER A 95 -7.04 -8.00 -14.66
N VAL A 96 -7.70 -7.83 -13.51
CA VAL A 96 -7.81 -8.88 -12.49
C VAL A 96 -8.94 -9.84 -12.82
N ASN A 97 -8.62 -11.15 -12.89
CA ASN A 97 -9.64 -12.20 -12.92
C ASN A 97 -10.18 -12.41 -11.50
N LYS A 98 -11.45 -12.78 -11.37
CA LYS A 98 -12.11 -12.94 -10.06
C LYS A 98 -11.84 -14.29 -9.39
N GLU A 99 -11.33 -15.27 -10.10
CA GLU A 99 -11.10 -16.63 -9.61
C GLU A 99 -9.62 -16.99 -9.54
N PHE A 100 -8.83 -16.48 -10.48
CA PHE A 100 -7.43 -16.86 -10.65
C PHE A 100 -6.54 -15.63 -10.81
N ALA A 101 -5.29 -15.75 -10.37
CA ALA A 101 -4.24 -14.76 -10.63
C ALA A 101 -2.91 -15.45 -10.97
N PRO A 102 -1.98 -14.76 -11.64
CA PRO A 102 -0.66 -15.32 -11.92
C PRO A 102 0.10 -15.57 -10.60
N GLU A 103 0.89 -16.63 -10.57
CA GLU A 103 1.68 -16.99 -9.38
C GLU A 103 2.60 -15.86 -8.91
N LYS A 104 3.15 -15.09 -9.86
CA LYS A 104 4.06 -14.00 -9.57
C LYS A 104 3.87 -12.81 -10.50
N ILE A 105 3.86 -11.61 -9.92
CA ILE A 105 3.84 -10.34 -10.63
C ILE A 105 5.16 -9.61 -10.37
N ILE A 106 5.76 -9.05 -11.44
CA ILE A 106 6.92 -8.17 -11.36
C ILE A 106 6.48 -6.76 -11.75
N TRP A 107 6.81 -5.80 -10.92
CA TRP A 107 6.61 -4.37 -11.16
C TRP A 107 7.90 -3.71 -11.65
N SER A 108 7.76 -2.64 -12.42
CA SER A 108 8.85 -1.76 -12.84
C SER A 108 8.34 -0.35 -13.05
N ASN A 109 9.17 0.63 -12.71
CA ASN A 109 8.91 2.05 -12.93
C ASN A 109 9.34 2.55 -14.31
N ASN A 110 9.63 1.66 -15.27
CA ASN A 110 9.99 2.05 -16.62
C ASN A 110 8.78 2.75 -17.29
N PRO A 111 8.97 3.88 -17.96
CA PRO A 111 7.92 4.62 -18.66
C PRO A 111 7.08 3.81 -19.65
N GLU A 112 7.61 2.70 -20.19
CA GLU A 112 6.88 1.80 -21.10
C GLU A 112 5.70 1.08 -20.44
N TYR A 113 5.70 0.96 -19.10
CA TYR A 113 4.62 0.33 -18.33
C TYR A 113 3.56 1.31 -17.83
N VAL A 114 3.72 2.60 -18.14
CA VAL A 114 2.71 3.62 -17.81
C VAL A 114 1.46 3.40 -18.65
N ILE A 115 0.31 3.37 -17.98
CA ILE A 115 -1.00 3.26 -18.62
C ILE A 115 -1.46 4.65 -19.05
N GLN A 116 -1.54 4.88 -20.36
CA GLN A 116 -1.85 6.21 -20.93
C GLN A 116 -3.35 6.51 -21.00
N ASP A 117 -4.19 5.48 -21.05
CA ASP A 117 -5.63 5.60 -21.31
C ASP A 117 -6.49 5.55 -20.03
N LEU A 118 -5.86 5.58 -18.84
CA LEU A 118 -6.55 5.77 -17.56
C LEU A 118 -6.35 7.18 -17.02
N GLN A 119 -7.47 7.80 -16.63
CA GLN A 119 -7.46 9.11 -15.99
C GLN A 119 -6.99 8.99 -14.54
N CYS A 120 -5.96 9.74 -14.19
CA CYS A 120 -5.44 9.81 -12.82
C CYS A 120 -5.78 11.17 -12.20
N VAL A 121 -6.48 11.16 -11.08
CA VAL A 121 -6.84 12.36 -10.30
C VAL A 121 -5.87 12.66 -9.15
N GLY A 122 -4.71 12.03 -9.15
CA GLY A 122 -3.62 12.27 -8.22
C GLY A 122 -2.96 13.64 -8.37
N PHE A 123 -1.72 13.76 -7.93
CA PHE A 123 -0.90 14.94 -8.15
C PHE A 123 -0.36 14.99 -9.58
N ASN A 124 0.13 16.19 -9.97
CA ASN A 124 0.81 16.31 -11.25
C ASN A 124 2.09 15.45 -11.24
N GLY A 125 2.16 14.46 -12.14
CA GLY A 125 3.24 13.48 -12.17
C GLY A 125 2.84 12.09 -11.71
N ASP A 126 1.71 11.93 -11.02
CA ASP A 126 1.17 10.61 -10.70
C ASP A 126 0.75 9.87 -11.97
N ARG A 127 1.11 8.60 -12.04
CA ARG A 127 0.82 7.71 -13.17
C ARG A 127 0.44 6.33 -12.66
N PHE A 128 -0.37 5.63 -13.42
CA PHE A 128 -0.65 4.23 -13.19
C PHE A 128 0.30 3.34 -13.99
N TYR A 129 0.80 2.28 -13.35
CA TYR A 129 1.70 1.32 -13.97
C TYR A 129 1.02 -0.05 -14.07
N ARG A 130 1.18 -0.68 -15.24
CA ARG A 130 0.81 -2.08 -15.42
C ARG A 130 1.95 -2.99 -14.93
N PRO A 131 1.69 -4.28 -14.65
CA PRO A 131 2.75 -5.24 -14.42
C PRO A 131 3.78 -5.21 -15.55
N ALA A 132 5.06 -5.25 -15.19
CA ALA A 132 6.15 -5.42 -16.16
C ALA A 132 6.13 -6.83 -16.74
N GLN A 133 5.86 -7.81 -15.87
CA GLN A 133 5.79 -9.22 -16.25
C GLN A 133 4.87 -10.00 -15.29
N GLU A 134 4.18 -10.98 -15.83
CA GLU A 134 3.40 -11.97 -15.10
C GLU A 134 4.00 -13.35 -15.37
N PHE A 135 4.25 -14.15 -14.33
CA PHE A 135 4.91 -15.44 -14.42
C PHE A 135 4.10 -16.54 -13.76
N GLY A 136 4.35 -17.76 -14.21
CA GLY A 136 3.75 -18.97 -13.72
C GLY A 136 2.34 -19.19 -14.24
N ASP A 137 1.69 -20.20 -13.71
CA ASP A 137 0.32 -20.51 -14.05
C ASP A 137 -0.66 -19.56 -13.35
N PHE A 138 -1.88 -19.49 -13.87
CA PHE A 138 -2.98 -18.82 -13.18
C PHE A 138 -3.55 -19.80 -12.16
N ILE A 139 -3.45 -19.47 -10.89
CA ILE A 139 -3.90 -20.30 -9.76
C ILE A 139 -4.97 -19.58 -8.96
N GLU A 140 -5.77 -20.35 -8.20
CA GLU A 140 -6.84 -19.83 -7.36
C GLU A 140 -6.29 -18.96 -6.24
N TYR A 141 -7.07 -17.95 -5.83
CA TYR A 141 -6.73 -17.13 -4.68
C TYR A 141 -6.75 -17.96 -3.39
N THR A 142 -5.85 -17.64 -2.47
CA THR A 142 -5.83 -18.25 -1.12
C THR A 142 -7.11 -17.94 -0.34
N GLY A 143 -7.70 -16.78 -0.61
CA GLY A 143 -8.97 -16.38 -0.03
C GLY A 143 -9.40 -14.98 -0.46
N SER A 144 -10.58 -14.59 -0.02
CA SER A 144 -11.21 -13.30 -0.37
C SER A 144 -11.95 -12.70 0.81
N VAL A 145 -11.74 -11.42 1.05
CA VAL A 145 -12.41 -10.66 2.11
C VAL A 145 -13.11 -9.43 1.52
N MET A 146 -14.27 -9.10 2.07
CA MET A 146 -14.95 -7.83 1.85
C MET A 146 -14.94 -7.05 3.16
N PHE A 147 -14.46 -5.84 3.15
CA PHE A 147 -14.61 -4.92 4.25
C PHE A 147 -15.74 -3.94 3.96
N VAL A 148 -16.61 -3.73 4.94
CA VAL A 148 -17.74 -2.81 4.86
C VAL A 148 -17.61 -1.79 5.99
N ASP A 149 -17.52 -0.52 5.61
CA ASP A 149 -17.62 0.63 6.53
C ASP A 149 -19.03 1.22 6.39
N PRO A 150 -19.95 0.92 7.34
CA PRO A 150 -21.33 1.35 7.24
C PRO A 150 -21.49 2.85 7.49
N SER A 151 -22.16 3.55 6.60
CA SER A 151 -22.62 4.92 6.89
C SER A 151 -23.94 4.94 7.67
N GLY A 152 -24.12 5.99 8.47
CA GLY A 152 -25.41 6.28 9.11
C GLY A 152 -26.47 6.77 8.11
N LYS A 153 -27.61 7.29 8.64
CA LYS A 153 -28.68 7.92 7.83
C LYS A 153 -28.28 9.33 7.33
N GLY A 154 -27.02 9.55 7.00
CA GLY A 154 -26.49 10.84 6.55
C GLY A 154 -26.26 10.92 5.05
N LYS A 155 -25.41 11.89 4.66
CA LYS A 155 -24.92 12.09 3.29
C LYS A 155 -23.68 11.24 2.99
N ASP A 156 -23.16 10.51 3.98
CA ASP A 156 -21.98 9.66 3.84
C ASP A 156 -22.34 8.35 3.13
N GLN A 157 -21.38 7.75 2.48
CA GLN A 157 -21.56 6.52 1.72
C GLN A 157 -21.10 5.32 2.55
N THR A 158 -21.86 4.22 2.49
CA THR A 158 -21.36 2.93 2.95
C THR A 158 -20.25 2.48 1.99
N ALA A 159 -19.02 2.42 2.48
CA ALA A 159 -17.87 2.04 1.68
C ALA A 159 -17.62 0.54 1.73
N ILE A 160 -17.22 -0.03 0.58
CA ILE A 160 -16.97 -1.45 0.42
C ILE A 160 -15.67 -1.64 -0.32
N SER A 161 -14.82 -2.54 0.17
CA SER A 161 -13.61 -2.98 -0.51
C SER A 161 -13.52 -4.49 -0.52
N CYS A 162 -13.37 -5.09 -1.72
CA CYS A 162 -13.15 -6.52 -1.91
C CYS A 162 -11.68 -6.75 -2.24
N VAL A 163 -10.99 -7.51 -1.40
CA VAL A 163 -9.57 -7.82 -1.54
C VAL A 163 -9.34 -9.31 -1.45
N LYS A 164 -8.62 -9.85 -2.44
CA LYS A 164 -8.21 -11.25 -2.52
C LYS A 164 -6.70 -11.37 -2.29
N MET A 165 -6.24 -12.51 -1.82
CA MET A 165 -4.83 -12.74 -1.55
C MET A 165 -4.30 -13.94 -2.33
N LEU A 166 -3.11 -13.78 -2.92
CA LEU A 166 -2.32 -14.86 -3.51
C LEU A 166 -0.83 -14.57 -3.37
N ASN A 167 -0.09 -15.50 -2.76
CA ASN A 167 1.38 -15.41 -2.63
C ASN A 167 1.87 -14.07 -2.05
N GLY A 168 1.12 -13.52 -1.10
CA GLY A 168 1.42 -12.25 -0.46
C GLY A 168 1.07 -11.01 -1.28
N ASN A 169 0.55 -11.15 -2.49
CA ASN A 169 -0.03 -10.06 -3.27
C ASN A 169 -1.51 -9.90 -2.94
N LEU A 170 -1.98 -8.66 -2.89
CA LEU A 170 -3.34 -8.29 -2.57
C LEU A 170 -4.03 -7.69 -3.81
N TYR A 171 -5.12 -8.31 -4.22
CA TYR A 171 -5.86 -7.99 -5.44
C TYR A 171 -7.19 -7.31 -5.08
N VAL A 172 -7.32 -6.03 -5.39
CA VAL A 172 -8.55 -5.25 -5.18
C VAL A 172 -9.46 -5.44 -6.37
N THR A 173 -10.57 -6.16 -6.17
CA THR A 173 -11.54 -6.47 -7.23
C THR A 173 -12.74 -5.54 -7.26
N GLU A 174 -13.06 -4.90 -6.13
CA GLU A 174 -14.06 -3.83 -6.01
C GLU A 174 -13.65 -2.86 -4.88
N CYS A 175 -13.88 -1.57 -5.10
CA CYS A 175 -13.81 -0.53 -4.08
C CYS A 175 -14.80 0.56 -4.48
N LEU A 176 -15.87 0.76 -3.72
CA LEU A 176 -16.93 1.70 -4.07
C LEU A 176 -17.75 2.15 -2.85
N GLY A 177 -18.39 3.31 -2.98
CA GLY A 177 -19.33 3.84 -2.00
C GLY A 177 -20.79 3.67 -2.46
N LEU A 178 -21.65 3.27 -1.53
CA LEU A 178 -23.09 3.12 -1.74
C LEU A 178 -23.84 4.16 -0.90
N SER A 179 -24.67 4.96 -1.53
CA SER A 179 -25.58 5.90 -0.84
C SER A 179 -26.86 5.19 -0.42
N GLY A 180 -27.40 5.55 0.75
CA GLY A 180 -28.69 5.01 1.24
C GLY A 180 -28.63 4.29 2.58
N GLY A 181 -27.49 4.34 3.27
CA GLY A 181 -27.32 3.78 4.64
C GLY A 181 -27.64 2.29 4.70
N TYR A 182 -28.58 1.91 5.57
CA TYR A 182 -29.00 0.49 5.76
C TYR A 182 -30.30 0.14 5.02
N SER A 183 -30.57 0.77 3.87
CA SER A 183 -31.73 0.39 3.06
C SER A 183 -31.57 -1.01 2.47
N ASP A 184 -32.69 -1.69 2.27
CA ASP A 184 -32.70 -3.03 1.67
C ASP A 184 -31.95 -3.06 0.32
N ALA A 185 -32.05 -1.99 -0.46
CA ALA A 185 -31.34 -1.87 -1.73
C ALA A 185 -29.82 -1.89 -1.56
N VAL A 186 -29.28 -1.23 -0.51
CA VAL A 186 -27.85 -1.24 -0.17
C VAL A 186 -27.42 -2.63 0.31
N LEU A 187 -28.17 -3.23 1.24
CA LEU A 187 -27.88 -4.56 1.78
C LEU A 187 -27.91 -5.64 0.67
N GLU A 188 -28.91 -5.59 -0.21
CA GLU A 188 -29.00 -6.47 -1.36
C GLU A 188 -27.82 -6.25 -2.34
N ARG A 189 -27.44 -4.99 -2.57
CA ARG A 189 -26.30 -4.66 -3.43
C ARG A 189 -24.99 -5.21 -2.87
N ILE A 190 -24.74 -5.07 -1.57
CA ILE A 190 -23.58 -5.63 -0.87
C ILE A 190 -23.54 -7.14 -1.07
N SER A 191 -24.67 -7.83 -0.81
CA SER A 191 -24.74 -9.28 -0.94
C SER A 191 -24.51 -9.77 -2.37
N LYS A 192 -24.96 -9.03 -3.38
CA LYS A 192 -24.68 -9.32 -4.79
C LYS A 192 -23.21 -9.11 -5.14
N ILE A 193 -22.58 -8.05 -4.62
CA ILE A 193 -21.14 -7.81 -4.79
C ILE A 193 -20.32 -8.95 -4.17
N ALA A 194 -20.73 -9.40 -2.96
CA ALA A 194 -20.09 -10.53 -2.29
C ALA A 194 -20.15 -11.81 -3.15
N ARG A 195 -21.32 -12.12 -3.71
CA ARG A 195 -21.50 -13.23 -4.65
C ARG A 195 -20.65 -13.09 -5.90
N ASP A 196 -20.73 -11.93 -6.56
CA ASP A 196 -20.06 -11.68 -7.84
C ASP A 196 -18.51 -11.68 -7.72
N ASN A 197 -17.98 -11.50 -6.50
CA ASN A 197 -16.57 -11.60 -6.18
C ASN A 197 -16.18 -12.86 -5.41
N ASN A 198 -17.13 -13.78 -5.18
CA ASN A 198 -16.91 -15.03 -4.47
C ASN A 198 -16.20 -14.81 -3.11
N ILE A 199 -16.80 -13.97 -2.25
CA ILE A 199 -16.23 -13.53 -0.98
C ILE A 199 -16.38 -14.64 0.08
N ASN A 200 -15.28 -15.01 0.74
CA ASN A 200 -15.28 -15.99 1.82
C ASN A 200 -15.73 -15.39 3.16
N GLN A 201 -15.32 -14.15 3.44
CA GLN A 201 -15.57 -13.48 4.70
C GLN A 201 -15.88 -11.99 4.50
N ILE A 202 -16.86 -11.49 5.26
CA ILE A 202 -17.22 -10.08 5.32
C ILE A 202 -16.87 -9.54 6.70
N LEU A 203 -16.10 -8.45 6.73
CA LEU A 203 -15.77 -7.69 7.93
C LEU A 203 -16.61 -6.42 7.94
N VAL A 204 -17.33 -6.18 9.01
CA VAL A 204 -18.18 -4.99 9.17
C VAL A 204 -17.61 -4.13 10.30
N GLU A 205 -17.29 -2.86 9.99
CA GLU A 205 -16.82 -1.95 11.03
C GLU A 205 -17.94 -1.56 11.99
N GLN A 206 -17.67 -1.70 13.29
CA GLN A 206 -18.64 -1.36 14.35
C GLN A 206 -18.63 0.14 14.64
N ASN A 207 -19.01 0.98 13.69
CA ASN A 207 -19.09 2.42 13.90
C ASN A 207 -20.42 2.88 14.52
N PHE A 208 -21.49 2.09 14.36
CA PHE A 208 -22.84 2.44 14.80
C PHE A 208 -23.64 1.23 15.25
N GLY A 209 -24.32 1.35 16.40
CA GLY A 209 -25.36 0.40 16.80
C GLY A 209 -24.90 -1.01 17.21
N GLY A 210 -23.61 -1.20 17.56
CA GLY A 210 -23.14 -2.45 18.20
C GLY A 210 -23.43 -3.73 17.41
N GLY A 211 -23.11 -3.76 16.09
CA GLY A 211 -23.33 -4.95 15.25
C GLY A 211 -24.67 -4.99 14.51
N MET A 212 -25.51 -3.96 14.65
CA MET A 212 -26.81 -3.91 13.97
C MET A 212 -26.72 -4.06 12.46
N PHE A 213 -25.71 -3.46 11.82
CA PHE A 213 -25.55 -3.53 10.36
C PHE A 213 -25.29 -4.98 9.90
N ALA A 214 -24.42 -5.70 10.60
CA ALA A 214 -24.14 -7.11 10.31
C ALA A 214 -25.40 -7.97 10.45
N GLU A 215 -26.20 -7.74 11.50
CA GLU A 215 -27.46 -8.47 11.68
C GLU A 215 -28.50 -8.18 10.58
N LEU A 216 -28.59 -6.94 10.10
CA LEU A 216 -29.44 -6.57 8.97
C LEU A 216 -28.95 -7.17 7.63
N LEU A 217 -27.64 -7.33 7.48
CA LEU A 217 -27.03 -7.86 6.25
C LEU A 217 -27.18 -9.38 6.14
N LYS A 218 -27.14 -10.13 7.25
CA LYS A 218 -27.20 -11.59 7.27
C LYS A 218 -28.35 -12.20 6.45
N PRO A 219 -29.63 -11.76 6.56
CA PRO A 219 -30.71 -12.31 5.77
C PRO A 219 -30.51 -12.20 4.26
N PHE A 220 -29.92 -11.08 3.81
CA PHE A 220 -29.60 -10.87 2.39
C PHE A 220 -28.46 -11.78 1.93
N LEU A 221 -27.42 -11.93 2.77
CA LEU A 221 -26.32 -12.87 2.47
C LEU A 221 -26.83 -14.30 2.38
N MET A 222 -27.65 -14.75 3.29
CA MET A 222 -28.23 -16.09 3.26
C MET A 222 -28.99 -16.36 1.96
N ARG A 223 -29.62 -15.32 1.39
CA ARG A 223 -30.37 -15.43 0.13
C ARG A 223 -29.47 -15.41 -1.12
N PHE A 224 -28.40 -14.61 -1.13
CA PHE A 224 -27.61 -14.36 -2.34
C PHE A 224 -26.24 -15.03 -2.33
N HIS A 225 -25.56 -15.06 -1.18
CA HIS A 225 -24.22 -15.61 -1.04
C HIS A 225 -23.88 -15.86 0.44
N PRO A 226 -24.22 -17.03 0.98
CA PRO A 226 -23.89 -17.37 2.37
C PRO A 226 -22.36 -17.35 2.58
N CYS A 227 -21.91 -16.49 3.48
CA CYS A 227 -20.51 -16.37 3.86
C CYS A 227 -20.38 -15.93 5.33
N GLN A 228 -19.17 -16.01 5.89
CA GLN A 228 -18.91 -15.59 7.26
C GLN A 228 -18.99 -14.07 7.38
N VAL A 229 -19.60 -13.59 8.46
CA VAL A 229 -19.67 -12.15 8.81
C VAL A 229 -19.10 -11.95 10.19
N GLU A 230 -18.15 -11.02 10.29
CA GLU A 230 -17.47 -10.66 11.53
C GLU A 230 -17.51 -9.16 11.75
N ASP A 231 -17.80 -8.75 12.98
CA ASP A 231 -17.73 -7.35 13.41
C ASP A 231 -16.33 -6.98 13.85
N VAL A 232 -15.78 -5.88 13.31
CA VAL A 232 -14.44 -5.40 13.62
C VAL A 232 -14.50 -4.05 14.32
N ARG A 233 -13.69 -3.88 15.38
CA ARG A 233 -13.53 -2.60 16.09
C ARG A 233 -12.11 -2.05 15.88
N ASN A 234 -12.03 -0.79 15.52
CA ASN A 234 -10.79 -0.06 15.38
C ASN A 234 -10.61 0.96 16.50
N ASN A 235 -9.51 0.88 17.25
CA ASN A 235 -9.21 1.77 18.38
C ASN A 235 -8.07 2.76 18.10
N LYS A 236 -7.42 2.69 16.95
CA LYS A 236 -6.30 3.57 16.57
C LYS A 236 -6.81 4.84 15.86
N THR A 237 -6.00 5.90 15.87
CA THR A 237 -6.24 7.11 15.07
C THR A 237 -6.38 6.72 13.59
N LYS A 238 -7.48 7.12 12.97
CA LYS A 238 -7.93 6.67 11.64
C LYS A 238 -6.83 6.88 10.58
N GLU A 239 -6.34 8.09 10.42
CA GLU A 239 -5.37 8.44 9.38
C GLU A 239 -4.05 7.67 9.54
N LEU A 240 -3.56 7.53 10.77
CA LEU A 240 -2.33 6.76 11.04
C LEU A 240 -2.54 5.28 10.72
N ARG A 241 -3.69 4.70 11.13
CA ARG A 241 -4.02 3.32 10.83
C ARG A 241 -4.05 3.05 9.33
N ILE A 242 -4.72 3.91 8.56
CA ILE A 242 -4.83 3.79 7.10
C ILE A 242 -3.43 3.83 6.47
N ILE A 243 -2.62 4.83 6.83
CA ILE A 243 -1.28 5.00 6.27
C ILE A 243 -0.37 3.84 6.65
N ASP A 244 -0.29 3.49 7.94
CA ASP A 244 0.59 2.44 8.45
C ASP A 244 0.22 1.05 7.87
N THR A 245 -1.04 0.87 7.44
CA THR A 245 -1.48 -0.36 6.76
C THR A 245 -1.16 -0.36 5.27
N LEU A 246 -1.47 0.73 4.56
CA LEU A 246 -1.37 0.76 3.10
C LEU A 246 0.04 1.08 2.60
N GLU A 247 0.78 1.96 3.28
CA GLU A 247 2.11 2.40 2.85
C GLU A 247 3.08 1.23 2.61
N PRO A 248 3.25 0.25 3.53
CA PRO A 248 4.17 -0.86 3.31
C PRO A 248 3.78 -1.75 2.13
N VAL A 249 2.48 -1.99 1.95
CA VAL A 249 1.96 -2.86 0.86
C VAL A 249 2.10 -2.16 -0.49
N MET A 250 1.83 -0.86 -0.56
CA MET A 250 2.02 -0.05 -1.76
C MET A 250 3.49 0.07 -2.12
N ASN A 251 4.36 0.46 -1.18
CA ASN A 251 5.81 0.59 -1.41
C ASN A 251 6.48 -0.71 -1.88
N SER A 252 5.94 -1.85 -1.48
CA SER A 252 6.41 -3.16 -1.94
C SER A 252 5.75 -3.61 -3.25
N HIS A 253 4.92 -2.78 -3.88
CA HIS A 253 4.17 -3.03 -5.12
C HIS A 253 3.31 -4.30 -5.06
N ARG A 254 2.77 -4.60 -3.88
CA ARG A 254 1.96 -5.80 -3.61
C ARG A 254 0.46 -5.52 -3.62
N LEU A 255 0.05 -4.26 -3.79
CA LEU A 255 -1.34 -3.86 -3.95
C LEU A 255 -1.67 -3.75 -5.44
N ILE A 256 -2.38 -4.74 -5.95
CA ILE A 256 -2.81 -4.84 -7.35
C ILE A 256 -4.29 -4.44 -7.41
N ILE A 257 -4.62 -3.42 -8.19
CA ILE A 257 -5.99 -2.94 -8.34
C ILE A 257 -6.51 -3.31 -9.73
N ASP A 258 -7.72 -3.88 -9.79
CA ASP A 258 -8.37 -4.12 -11.08
C ASP A 258 -8.58 -2.79 -11.80
N ARG A 259 -8.16 -2.74 -13.06
CA ARG A 259 -8.37 -1.61 -13.96
C ARG A 259 -9.82 -1.10 -13.92
N LYS A 260 -10.80 -2.00 -13.85
CA LYS A 260 -12.22 -1.66 -13.77
C LYS A 260 -12.59 -0.89 -12.51
N VAL A 261 -11.86 -1.12 -11.39
CA VAL A 261 -12.07 -0.36 -10.15
C VAL A 261 -11.68 1.09 -10.37
N ILE A 262 -10.53 1.36 -10.99
CA ILE A 262 -10.06 2.72 -11.32
C ILE A 262 -11.02 3.42 -12.30
N GLU A 263 -11.49 2.71 -13.33
CA GLU A 263 -12.43 3.26 -14.29
C GLU A 263 -13.78 3.60 -13.65
N LYS A 264 -14.29 2.74 -12.76
CA LYS A 264 -15.53 2.97 -12.00
C LYS A 264 -15.36 4.13 -11.02
N ASP A 265 -14.22 4.20 -10.31
CA ASP A 265 -13.90 5.26 -9.38
C ASP A 265 -13.92 6.63 -10.07
N PHE A 266 -13.25 6.74 -11.21
CA PHE A 266 -13.24 7.98 -12.00
C PHE A 266 -14.64 8.41 -12.47
N ARG A 267 -15.51 7.45 -12.80
CA ARG A 267 -16.90 7.72 -13.26
C ARG A 267 -17.92 7.78 -12.12
N SER A 268 -17.49 7.55 -10.87
CA SER A 268 -18.39 7.51 -9.71
C SER A 268 -19.09 8.86 -9.47
N ASN A 269 -20.25 8.80 -8.80
CA ASN A 269 -20.98 9.97 -8.32
C ASN A 269 -21.25 11.07 -9.38
N PRO A 270 -21.78 10.75 -10.58
CA PRO A 270 -21.95 11.73 -11.67
C PRO A 270 -22.96 12.83 -11.34
N GLN A 271 -23.83 12.63 -10.35
CA GLN A 271 -24.82 13.59 -9.87
C GLN A 271 -24.23 14.66 -8.95
N GLU A 272 -23.02 14.46 -8.43
CA GLU A 272 -22.37 15.40 -7.52
C GLU A 272 -21.66 16.52 -8.29
N THR A 273 -21.43 17.65 -7.62
CA THR A 273 -20.59 18.72 -8.19
C THR A 273 -19.17 18.21 -8.47
N PRO A 274 -18.47 18.73 -9.49
CA PRO A 274 -17.13 18.24 -9.86
C PRO A 274 -16.15 18.22 -8.68
N GLU A 275 -16.19 19.23 -7.81
CA GLU A 275 -15.33 19.33 -6.64
C GLU A 275 -15.65 18.24 -5.59
N ARG A 276 -16.94 18.01 -5.31
CA ARG A 276 -17.37 16.99 -4.36
C ARG A 276 -17.13 15.59 -4.90
N ARG A 277 -17.44 15.38 -6.19
CA ARG A 277 -17.18 14.12 -6.88
C ARG A 277 -15.72 13.70 -6.77
N LEU A 278 -14.79 14.65 -6.96
CA LEU A 278 -13.36 14.40 -6.83
C LEU A 278 -12.98 13.90 -5.42
N LYS A 279 -13.52 14.53 -4.36
CA LYS A 279 -13.24 14.16 -2.96
C LYS A 279 -13.80 12.79 -2.56
N LEU A 280 -14.79 12.27 -3.29
CA LEU A 280 -15.38 10.96 -3.09
C LEU A 280 -14.65 9.83 -3.84
N GLN A 281 -13.63 10.13 -4.64
CA GLN A 281 -12.88 9.15 -5.41
C GLN A 281 -11.73 8.52 -4.60
N LEU A 282 -11.55 7.21 -4.73
CA LEU A 282 -10.50 6.45 -4.06
C LEU A 282 -9.10 7.00 -4.38
N VAL A 283 -8.81 7.24 -5.66
CA VAL A 283 -7.50 7.74 -6.10
C VAL A 283 -7.19 9.11 -5.51
N TYR A 284 -8.19 9.99 -5.41
CA TYR A 284 -8.04 11.27 -4.72
C TYR A 284 -7.75 11.08 -3.24
N GLN A 285 -8.50 10.22 -2.55
CA GLN A 285 -8.32 9.94 -1.12
C GLN A 285 -6.93 9.35 -0.85
N LEU A 286 -6.49 8.36 -1.62
CA LEU A 286 -5.15 7.77 -1.52
C LEU A 286 -4.04 8.82 -1.68
N SER A 287 -4.14 9.67 -2.69
CA SER A 287 -3.09 10.66 -2.98
C SER A 287 -3.03 11.81 -1.98
N ARG A 288 -4.09 12.07 -1.20
CA ARG A 288 -4.20 13.26 -0.33
C ARG A 288 -4.32 12.97 1.16
N ILE A 289 -4.34 11.71 1.55
CA ILE A 289 -4.29 11.36 2.96
C ILE A 289 -2.92 11.73 3.56
N SER A 290 -2.93 12.31 4.74
CA SER A 290 -1.71 12.65 5.46
C SER A 290 -1.81 12.23 6.93
N ARG A 291 -0.69 12.22 7.66
CA ARG A 291 -0.66 11.84 9.08
C ARG A 291 -1.37 12.83 10.01
N HIS A 292 -1.88 13.94 9.46
CA HIS A 292 -2.63 14.95 10.23
C HIS A 292 -4.10 14.57 10.31
N LYS A 293 -4.67 14.68 11.52
CA LYS A 293 -6.09 14.42 11.76
C LYS A 293 -6.98 15.32 10.91
N GLY A 294 -7.99 14.73 10.25
CA GLY A 294 -8.92 15.45 9.36
C GLY A 294 -8.28 15.90 8.06
N SER A 295 -7.26 15.20 7.56
CA SER A 295 -6.61 15.51 6.28
C SER A 295 -7.54 15.37 5.07
N LEU A 296 -8.54 14.51 5.16
CA LEU A 296 -9.57 14.29 4.15
C LEU A 296 -10.94 14.69 4.68
N VAL A 297 -11.80 15.22 3.80
CA VAL A 297 -13.23 15.49 4.09
C VAL A 297 -14.07 14.22 4.00
N HIS A 298 -13.71 13.36 3.06
CA HIS A 298 -14.27 12.03 2.86
C HIS A 298 -13.11 11.05 2.75
N ASP A 299 -13.09 10.04 3.59
CA ASP A 299 -12.03 9.03 3.68
C ASP A 299 -12.58 7.59 3.68
N ASP A 300 -13.89 7.46 3.44
CA ASP A 300 -14.60 6.19 3.58
C ASP A 300 -14.01 5.08 2.69
N LEU A 301 -13.67 5.39 1.43
CA LEU A 301 -13.12 4.40 0.49
C LEU A 301 -11.72 3.94 0.88
N VAL A 302 -10.84 4.88 1.22
CA VAL A 302 -9.47 4.53 1.63
C VAL A 302 -9.47 3.80 2.97
N ASP A 303 -10.40 4.12 3.87
CA ASP A 303 -10.55 3.42 5.15
C ASP A 303 -11.07 1.99 4.96
N SER A 304 -12.09 1.81 4.15
CA SER A 304 -12.59 0.49 3.78
C SER A 304 -11.51 -0.38 3.12
N LEU A 305 -10.70 0.21 2.22
CA LEU A 305 -9.57 -0.49 1.60
C LEU A 305 -8.51 -0.88 2.65
N ALA A 306 -8.15 0.05 3.53
CA ALA A 306 -7.18 -0.22 4.61
C ALA A 306 -7.68 -1.33 5.55
N GLY A 307 -8.97 -1.36 5.88
CA GLY A 307 -9.57 -2.43 6.69
C GLY A 307 -9.43 -3.81 6.05
N ALA A 308 -9.70 -3.91 4.74
CA ALA A 308 -9.53 -5.17 4.00
C ALA A 308 -8.05 -5.60 3.87
N VAL A 309 -7.13 -4.63 3.68
CA VAL A 309 -5.69 -4.89 3.62
C VAL A 309 -5.15 -5.30 4.99
N ALA A 310 -5.60 -4.66 6.08
CA ALA A 310 -5.20 -4.99 7.45
C ALA A 310 -5.48 -6.46 7.78
N TYR A 311 -6.65 -6.96 7.43
CA TYR A 311 -7.00 -8.38 7.61
C TYR A 311 -5.95 -9.32 7.02
N TRP A 312 -5.52 -9.04 5.78
CA TRP A 312 -4.53 -9.88 5.10
C TRP A 312 -3.13 -9.72 5.66
N THR A 313 -2.72 -8.51 6.05
CA THR A 313 -1.41 -8.30 6.66
C THR A 313 -1.30 -8.98 8.01
N ASP A 314 -2.35 -8.94 8.83
CA ASP A 314 -2.43 -9.65 10.10
C ASP A 314 -2.43 -11.18 9.90
N TYR A 315 -3.18 -11.67 8.91
CA TYR A 315 -3.19 -13.10 8.54
C TYR A 315 -1.80 -13.60 8.11
N MET A 316 -1.08 -12.82 7.29
CA MET A 316 0.27 -13.16 6.86
C MET A 316 1.26 -13.16 8.03
N ALA A 317 1.19 -12.18 8.93
CA ALA A 317 2.05 -12.10 10.11
C ALA A 317 1.83 -13.32 11.05
N GLN A 318 0.59 -13.69 11.30
CA GLN A 318 0.26 -14.89 12.11
C GLN A 318 0.80 -16.18 11.49
N ASN A 319 0.70 -16.34 10.17
CA ASN A 319 1.25 -17.49 9.47
C ASN A 319 2.79 -17.54 9.51
N GLU A 320 3.45 -16.40 9.44
CA GLU A 320 4.90 -16.30 9.56
C GLU A 320 5.35 -16.70 10.97
N ASP A 321 4.70 -16.20 12.00
CA ASP A 321 4.98 -16.59 13.41
C ASP A 321 4.77 -18.07 13.65
N LEU A 322 3.69 -18.65 13.11
CA LEU A 322 3.44 -20.10 13.21
C LEU A 322 4.51 -20.92 12.48
N ASN A 323 4.97 -20.48 11.33
CA ASN A 323 6.02 -21.14 10.58
C ASN A 323 7.39 -21.03 11.29
N ILE A 324 7.69 -19.87 11.88
CA ILE A 324 8.89 -19.67 12.71
C ILE A 324 8.85 -20.58 13.95
N SER A 325 7.69 -20.65 14.62
CA SER A 325 7.51 -21.54 15.77
C SER A 325 7.71 -23.01 15.40
N LYS A 326 7.05 -23.48 14.33
CA LYS A 326 7.23 -24.85 13.83
C LYS A 326 8.69 -25.17 13.49
N ARG A 327 9.38 -24.23 12.82
CA ARG A 327 10.79 -24.40 12.46
C ARG A 327 11.70 -24.45 13.69
N LYS A 328 11.39 -23.66 14.74
CA LYS A 328 12.09 -23.76 16.03
C LYS A 328 11.87 -25.11 16.71
N ASP A 329 10.62 -25.59 16.69
CA ASP A 329 10.28 -26.91 17.28
C ASP A 329 10.95 -28.06 16.52
N GLU A 330 11.00 -28.01 15.20
CA GLU A 330 11.74 -28.94 14.36
C GLU A 330 13.24 -28.92 14.64
N LEU A 331 13.84 -27.74 14.78
CA LEU A 331 15.26 -27.62 15.14
C LEU A 331 15.54 -28.17 16.56
N LEU A 332 14.65 -27.92 17.52
CA LEU A 332 14.75 -28.45 18.87
C LEU A 332 14.62 -29.98 18.86
N SER A 333 13.71 -30.55 18.07
CA SER A 333 13.58 -32.03 17.98
C SER A 333 14.83 -32.67 17.38
N ILE A 334 15.42 -32.10 16.33
CA ILE A 334 16.67 -32.56 15.73
C ILE A 334 17.81 -32.50 16.74
N HIS A 335 17.88 -31.44 17.55
CA HIS A 335 18.87 -31.34 18.62
C HIS A 335 18.66 -32.41 19.71
N THR A 336 17.41 -32.63 20.13
CA THR A 336 17.08 -33.66 21.16
C THR A 336 17.42 -35.06 20.65
N ASP A 337 17.04 -35.38 19.42
CA ASP A 337 17.34 -36.68 18.79
C ASP A 337 18.86 -36.91 18.66
N ASN A 338 19.62 -35.87 18.34
CA ASN A 338 21.08 -35.94 18.32
C ASN A 338 21.68 -36.14 19.70
N TRP A 339 21.16 -35.50 20.76
CA TRP A 339 21.59 -35.71 22.13
C TRP A 339 21.26 -37.11 22.60
N ASP A 340 20.07 -37.63 22.32
CA ASP A 340 19.65 -39.00 22.69
C ASP A 340 20.50 -40.04 21.95
N SER A 341 20.86 -39.84 20.72
CA SER A 341 21.76 -40.71 19.96
C SER A 341 23.19 -40.70 20.51
N LEU A 342 23.70 -39.53 20.92
CA LEU A 342 24.99 -39.39 21.57
C LEU A 342 25.02 -40.06 22.96
N LEU A 343 23.96 -39.86 23.76
CA LEU A 343 23.84 -40.52 25.08
C LEU A 343 23.74 -42.02 24.94
N ASN A 344 22.93 -42.54 24.03
CA ASN A 344 22.78 -43.97 23.79
C ASN A 344 24.08 -44.59 23.26
N ASN A 345 24.82 -43.92 22.37
CA ASN A 345 26.14 -44.35 21.93
C ASN A 345 27.17 -44.36 23.09
N THR A 346 27.14 -43.33 23.93
CA THR A 346 28.04 -43.26 25.11
C THR A 346 27.72 -44.35 26.12
N ILE A 347 26.44 -44.60 26.40
CA ILE A 347 25.98 -45.67 27.30
C ILE A 347 26.36 -47.05 26.74
N SER A 348 26.15 -47.30 25.45
CA SER A 348 26.51 -48.60 24.83
C SER A 348 28.04 -48.81 24.80
N GLN A 349 28.84 -47.77 24.55
CA GLN A 349 30.28 -47.83 24.60
C GLN A 349 30.81 -48.05 26.02
N THR A 350 30.18 -47.47 27.03
CA THR A 350 30.51 -47.71 28.44
C THR A 350 30.14 -49.15 28.88
N ALA A 351 28.99 -49.65 28.38
CA ALA A 351 28.57 -51.03 28.62
C ALA A 351 29.49 -52.07 27.95
N MET A 352 30.22 -51.70 26.88
CA MET A 352 31.23 -52.53 26.23
C MET A 352 32.63 -52.43 26.88
N GLY A 353 32.77 -51.77 28.05
CA GLY A 353 33.99 -51.67 28.80
C GLY A 353 35.04 -50.68 28.28
N MET A 354 34.65 -49.72 27.47
CA MET A 354 35.56 -48.67 27.00
C MET A 354 35.86 -47.65 28.12
N THR A 355 37.08 -47.21 28.20
CA THR A 355 37.50 -46.18 29.16
C THR A 355 37.07 -44.78 28.69
N PRO A 356 36.89 -43.80 29.60
CA PRO A 356 36.49 -42.41 29.21
C PRO A 356 37.42 -41.73 28.22
N GLN A 357 38.68 -42.13 28.14
CA GLN A 357 39.65 -41.62 27.17
C GLN A 357 39.44 -42.21 25.74
N GLN A 358 39.04 -43.47 25.65
CA GLN A 358 38.72 -44.12 24.38
C GLN A 358 37.41 -43.57 23.78
N ILE A 359 36.43 -43.27 24.65
CA ILE A 359 35.14 -42.63 24.22
C ILE A 359 35.39 -41.20 23.68
N ARG A 360 36.29 -40.43 24.29
CA ARG A 360 36.67 -39.12 23.79
C ARG A 360 37.28 -39.14 22.39
N ASN A 361 38.12 -40.13 22.10
CA ASN A 361 38.81 -40.22 20.81
C ASN A 361 37.90 -40.68 19.66
N THR A 362 36.84 -41.44 19.93
CA THR A 362 35.84 -41.83 18.92
C THR A 362 34.89 -40.69 18.59
N ASN A 363 34.54 -39.86 19.58
CA ASN A 363 33.65 -38.67 19.31
C ASN A 363 34.34 -37.50 18.65
N VAL A 364 35.70 -37.44 18.64
CA VAL A 364 36.47 -36.36 17.96
C VAL A 364 36.57 -36.59 16.44
N SER A 365 36.43 -37.84 15.97
CA SER A 365 36.45 -38.14 14.52
C SER A 365 35.15 -37.81 13.80
N ASP A 366 34.03 -37.66 14.51
CA ASP A 366 32.72 -37.32 13.92
C ASP A 366 32.38 -35.81 13.96
N GLN A 367 33.22 -34.96 14.57
CA GLN A 367 33.01 -33.50 14.61
C GLN A 367 33.52 -32.74 13.37
N GLY A 368 33.75 -33.44 12.26
CA GLY A 368 34.09 -32.83 10.96
C GLY A 368 33.01 -31.99 10.29
N PHE A 369 31.81 -31.85 10.88
CA PHE A 369 30.64 -31.24 10.24
C PHE A 369 30.11 -29.96 10.91
N ILE A 370 30.84 -29.36 11.88
CA ILE A 370 30.40 -28.07 12.46
C ILE A 370 31.45 -27.01 12.21
N LYS A 371 31.54 -26.53 10.94
CA LYS A 371 32.35 -25.36 10.60
C LYS A 371 31.70 -24.41 9.58
N ASP A 372 30.43 -24.51 9.32
CA ASP A 372 29.76 -23.61 8.36
C ASP A 372 28.44 -23.02 8.90
N PHE A 373 28.44 -22.47 10.15
CA PHE A 373 27.38 -21.58 10.60
C PHE A 373 27.95 -20.54 11.59
N TYR A 374 28.59 -19.49 11.07
CA TYR A 374 28.62 -18.14 11.63
C TYR A 374 28.53 -17.14 10.50
#